data_a65639eb066158c1a5690051acc9eb8c
#
_entry.id   a65639eb066158c1a5690051acc9eb8c
#
_cell.length_a   1.000
_cell.length_b   1.000
_cell.length_c   1.000
_cell.angle_alpha   90.00
_cell.angle_beta   90.00
_cell.angle_gamma   90.00
#
_symmetry.space_group_name_H-M   'P 1'
#
loop_
_entity.id
_entity.type
_entity.pdbx_description
1 polymer ?
#
loop_
_entity_poly.entity_id
_entity_poly.type
_entity_poly.pdbx_seq_one_letter_code
_entity_poly.pdbx_strand_id
1 'polypeptide(L)'
;MHSASVTKKSLFSAAVCALLAAAPAKAIIFDEAVSGDLSNNKAAPTALTLTPGLNSVIGTVAGFPPEGTDPQDWVSFTIPAGFVMISYVNSKYDSTDPQGFTGFQFGSAFLGDEFIEGSYAGYAHFGTAANNPDGNPVSSSTVGVNLLPLMADPSFAPGTTGFTPPLAAGTYTFLIQQGNPVTTGYQFDMNVRAVPESGSSLCLLGMGGLAILALRRRLGYLDRRIR
;
A
#
# COMPACT_ATOMS: atom_id res chain seq x y z
N MET A 1 29.35 70.82 -1.18
CA MET A 1 28.82 69.86 -2.14
C MET A 1 28.99 68.46 -1.55
N HIS A 2 27.89 67.87 -1.02
CA HIS A 2 27.90 66.54 -0.42
C HIS A 2 27.35 65.55 -1.42
N SER A 3 28.18 64.61 -1.86
CA SER A 3 27.78 63.49 -2.73
C SER A 3 27.22 62.35 -1.86
N ALA A 4 25.96 62.05 -2.01
CA ALA A 4 25.31 60.96 -1.34
C ALA A 4 25.57 59.64 -2.11
N SER A 5 26.26 58.69 -1.47
CA SER A 5 26.47 57.33 -1.96
C SER A 5 25.18 56.51 -1.75
N VAL A 6 24.53 56.13 -2.83
CA VAL A 6 23.36 55.22 -2.77
C VAL A 6 23.84 53.79 -2.79
N THR A 7 23.77 53.15 -1.61
CA THR A 7 24.06 51.71 -1.45
C THR A 7 22.86 50.92 -1.94
N LYS A 8 22.95 50.25 -3.10
CA LYS A 8 21.97 49.30 -3.59
C LYS A 8 22.05 48.01 -2.75
N LYS A 9 21.17 47.87 -1.79
CA LYS A 9 20.92 46.56 -1.12
C LYS A 9 20.22 45.62 -2.08
N SER A 10 20.98 44.65 -2.58
CA SER A 10 20.47 43.55 -3.38
C SER A 10 19.71 42.57 -2.43
N LEU A 11 18.39 42.63 -2.45
CA LEU A 11 17.53 41.63 -1.80
C LEU A 11 17.62 40.33 -2.59
N PHE A 12 18.39 39.38 -2.09
CA PHE A 12 18.33 37.99 -2.55
C PHE A 12 17.10 37.37 -1.94
N SER A 13 15.99 37.27 -2.69
CA SER A 13 14.87 36.41 -2.38
C SER A 13 15.31 34.95 -2.54
N ALA A 14 15.65 34.32 -1.44
CA ALA A 14 15.74 32.86 -1.40
C ALA A 14 14.32 32.30 -1.42
N ALA A 15 13.85 31.89 -2.59
CA ALA A 15 12.66 31.07 -2.72
C ALA A 15 12.97 29.68 -2.14
N VAL A 16 12.70 29.51 -0.88
CA VAL A 16 12.65 28.19 -0.24
C VAL A 16 11.37 27.52 -0.79
N CYS A 17 11.51 26.65 -1.80
CA CYS A 17 10.47 25.70 -2.15
C CYS A 17 10.30 24.74 -0.97
N ALA A 18 9.42 25.09 -0.04
CA ALA A 18 8.89 24.14 0.93
C ALA A 18 8.04 23.13 0.14
N LEU A 19 8.60 21.95 -0.19
CA LEU A 19 7.80 20.79 -0.51
C LEU A 19 7.01 20.48 0.76
N LEU A 20 5.76 20.94 0.79
CA LEU A 20 4.76 20.44 1.71
C LEU A 20 4.56 18.96 1.36
N ALA A 21 5.20 18.08 2.08
CA ALA A 21 4.86 16.67 2.09
C ALA A 21 3.42 16.59 2.66
N ALA A 22 2.43 16.59 1.79
CA ALA A 22 1.06 16.30 2.18
C ALA A 22 1.06 14.92 2.86
N ALA A 23 0.63 14.86 4.10
CA ALA A 23 0.43 13.58 4.76
C ALA A 23 -0.53 12.76 3.88
N PRO A 24 -0.23 11.47 3.64
CA PRO A 24 -1.10 10.65 2.79
C PRO A 24 -2.49 10.61 3.42
N ALA A 25 -3.48 11.10 2.67
CA ALA A 25 -4.86 11.02 3.08
C ALA A 25 -5.32 9.56 3.11
N LYS A 26 -6.12 9.19 4.10
CA LYS A 26 -6.81 7.90 4.12
C LYS A 26 -8.04 8.02 3.22
N ALA A 27 -8.14 7.18 2.19
CA ALA A 27 -9.30 7.07 1.32
C ALA A 27 -10.05 5.76 1.62
N ILE A 28 -11.34 5.84 1.92
CA ILE A 28 -12.23 4.67 1.87
C ILE A 28 -12.57 4.51 0.38
N ILE A 29 -12.04 3.45 -0.24
CA ILE A 29 -12.23 3.18 -1.65
C ILE A 29 -13.42 2.26 -1.91
N PHE A 30 -13.86 1.54 -0.88
CA PHE A 30 -15.07 0.73 -0.88
C PHE A 30 -15.60 0.55 0.54
N ASP A 31 -16.93 0.66 0.69
CA ASP A 31 -17.66 0.38 1.92
C ASP A 31 -18.96 -0.30 1.52
N GLU A 32 -19.15 -1.56 1.90
CA GLU A 32 -20.36 -2.34 1.55
C GLU A 32 -21.64 -1.72 2.08
N ALA A 33 -21.58 -1.05 3.23
CA ALA A 33 -22.74 -0.37 3.78
C ALA A 33 -23.27 0.76 2.87
N VAL A 34 -22.42 1.24 1.94
CA VAL A 34 -22.74 2.33 1.02
C VAL A 34 -22.84 1.84 -0.42
N SER A 35 -21.92 0.95 -0.82
CA SER A 35 -21.72 0.56 -2.22
C SER A 35 -22.43 -0.75 -2.60
N GLY A 36 -22.96 -1.47 -1.62
CA GLY A 36 -23.44 -2.84 -1.77
C GLY A 36 -22.32 -3.85 -1.61
N ASP A 37 -22.65 -5.10 -1.70
CA ASP A 37 -21.79 -6.24 -1.46
C ASP A 37 -20.64 -6.35 -2.46
N LEU A 38 -19.46 -6.82 -1.99
CA LEU A 38 -18.36 -7.23 -2.84
C LEU A 38 -18.73 -8.49 -3.62
N SER A 39 -18.04 -8.75 -4.70
CA SER A 39 -18.36 -9.89 -5.57
C SER A 39 -18.08 -11.23 -4.90
N ASN A 40 -19.06 -12.13 -4.90
CA ASN A 40 -18.88 -13.54 -4.54
C ASN A 40 -18.34 -14.40 -5.71
N ASN A 41 -17.96 -13.76 -6.83
CA ASN A 41 -17.50 -14.46 -8.02
C ASN A 41 -16.02 -14.22 -8.28
N LYS A 42 -15.20 -15.25 -8.06
CA LYS A 42 -13.76 -15.21 -8.27
C LYS A 42 -13.33 -14.89 -9.71
N ALA A 43 -14.18 -15.21 -10.70
CA ALA A 43 -13.91 -14.92 -12.11
C ALA A 43 -14.27 -13.49 -12.51
N ALA A 44 -15.07 -12.79 -11.69
CA ALA A 44 -15.51 -11.42 -11.88
C ALA A 44 -15.48 -10.67 -10.53
N PRO A 45 -14.31 -10.49 -9.91
CA PRO A 45 -14.16 -9.79 -8.64
C PRO A 45 -14.53 -8.31 -8.77
N THR A 46 -14.92 -7.68 -7.68
CA THR A 46 -15.08 -6.22 -7.63
C THR A 46 -13.76 -5.53 -7.92
N ALA A 47 -13.70 -4.73 -8.99
CA ALA A 47 -12.46 -4.09 -9.43
C ALA A 47 -12.28 -2.72 -8.76
N LEU A 48 -11.18 -2.53 -8.04
CA LEU A 48 -10.81 -1.31 -7.34
C LEU A 48 -9.42 -0.84 -7.76
N THR A 49 -9.27 0.48 -8.00
CA THR A 49 -7.97 1.09 -8.27
C THR A 49 -7.45 1.76 -7.01
N LEU A 50 -6.26 1.35 -6.58
CA LEU A 50 -5.60 1.97 -5.42
C LEU A 50 -5.04 3.34 -5.79
N THR A 51 -5.15 4.28 -4.86
CA THR A 51 -4.56 5.62 -4.97
C THR A 51 -3.31 5.74 -4.09
N PRO A 52 -2.39 6.67 -4.39
CA PRO A 52 -1.27 6.94 -3.49
C PRO A 52 -1.73 7.30 -2.08
N GLY A 53 -1.09 6.69 -1.07
CA GLY A 53 -1.45 6.83 0.33
C GLY A 53 -2.18 5.61 0.89
N LEU A 54 -3.02 5.84 1.90
CA LEU A 54 -3.76 4.79 2.60
C LEU A 54 -5.13 4.61 1.96
N ASN A 55 -5.42 3.41 1.49
CA ASN A 55 -6.70 2.98 0.91
C ASN A 55 -7.38 2.00 1.86
N SER A 56 -8.71 2.11 2.04
CA SER A 56 -9.46 1.23 2.92
C SER A 56 -10.62 0.58 2.18
N VAL A 57 -10.79 -0.72 2.42
CA VAL A 57 -11.97 -1.51 2.06
C VAL A 57 -12.63 -1.99 3.34
N ILE A 58 -13.94 -1.77 3.46
CA ILE A 58 -14.75 -2.15 4.60
C ILE A 58 -15.84 -3.07 4.09
N GLY A 59 -15.99 -4.23 4.73
CA GLY A 59 -16.98 -5.22 4.33
C GLY A 59 -17.33 -6.20 5.44
N THR A 60 -18.16 -7.16 5.05
CA THR A 60 -18.65 -8.25 5.91
C THR A 60 -18.70 -9.53 5.10
N VAL A 61 -18.22 -10.63 5.66
CA VAL A 61 -18.45 -11.98 5.14
C VAL A 61 -19.28 -12.76 6.13
N ALA A 62 -20.26 -13.50 5.64
CA ALA A 62 -21.10 -14.38 6.45
C ALA A 62 -20.86 -15.81 6.03
N GLY A 63 -20.14 -16.57 6.87
CA GLY A 63 -19.62 -17.90 6.55
C GLY A 63 -20.62 -18.88 5.98
N PHE A 64 -20.19 -20.09 5.76
CA PHE A 64 -20.98 -21.11 5.04
C PHE A 64 -22.32 -21.44 5.71
N PRO A 65 -23.34 -21.93 4.93
CA PRO A 65 -24.63 -22.33 5.48
C PRO A 65 -24.48 -23.29 6.67
N PRO A 66 -25.43 -23.27 7.66
CA PRO A 66 -26.76 -22.64 7.55
C PRO A 66 -26.85 -21.16 7.89
N GLU A 67 -25.85 -20.55 8.53
CA GLU A 67 -25.98 -19.19 9.05
C GLU A 67 -25.58 -18.09 8.06
N GLY A 68 -24.87 -18.44 6.98
CA GLY A 68 -24.39 -17.45 5.99
C GLY A 68 -24.61 -17.86 4.54
N THR A 69 -24.79 -16.87 3.69
CA THR A 69 -24.92 -17.02 2.23
C THR A 69 -23.85 -16.25 1.48
N ASP A 70 -22.91 -15.65 2.20
CA ASP A 70 -21.86 -14.75 1.70
C ASP A 70 -20.49 -15.07 2.32
N PRO A 71 -19.96 -16.29 2.06
CA PRO A 71 -18.73 -16.73 2.72
C PRO A 71 -17.45 -16.06 2.19
N GLN A 72 -17.51 -15.39 1.04
CA GLN A 72 -16.34 -14.96 0.28
C GLN A 72 -16.56 -13.61 -0.41
N ASP A 73 -15.62 -12.71 -0.21
CA ASP A 73 -15.47 -11.49 -0.97
C ASP A 73 -14.27 -11.58 -1.91
N TRP A 74 -14.53 -11.34 -3.19
CA TRP A 74 -13.50 -11.30 -4.22
C TRP A 74 -13.30 -9.87 -4.71
N VAL A 75 -12.10 -9.37 -4.55
CA VAL A 75 -11.73 -8.00 -4.98
C VAL A 75 -10.44 -8.01 -5.79
N SER A 76 -10.42 -7.30 -6.92
CA SER A 76 -9.19 -7.08 -7.67
C SER A 76 -8.67 -5.68 -7.45
N PHE A 77 -7.47 -5.57 -6.87
CA PHE A 77 -6.77 -4.31 -6.65
C PHE A 77 -5.82 -4.01 -7.80
N THR A 78 -5.92 -2.82 -8.38
CA THR A 78 -4.94 -2.32 -9.34
C THR A 78 -4.03 -1.29 -8.68
N ILE A 79 -2.73 -1.60 -8.62
CA ILE A 79 -1.67 -0.70 -8.18
C ILE A 79 -1.16 0.06 -9.40
N PRO A 80 -1.23 1.41 -9.41
CA PRO A 80 -0.82 2.21 -10.57
C PRO A 80 0.67 2.07 -10.91
N ALA A 81 1.03 2.31 -12.16
CA ALA A 81 2.43 2.36 -12.58
C ALA A 81 3.23 3.41 -11.79
N GLY A 82 4.47 3.08 -11.42
CA GLY A 82 5.32 3.93 -10.58
C GLY A 82 5.01 3.85 -9.08
N PHE A 83 4.10 2.96 -8.65
CA PHE A 83 3.76 2.76 -7.25
C PHE A 83 3.92 1.31 -6.82
N VAL A 84 4.00 1.10 -5.51
CA VAL A 84 4.03 -0.22 -4.87
C VAL A 84 3.09 -0.21 -3.67
N MET A 85 2.45 -1.35 -3.38
CA MET A 85 1.73 -1.56 -2.13
C MET A 85 2.69 -2.13 -1.09
N ILE A 86 2.97 -1.33 -0.06
CA ILE A 86 3.95 -1.66 0.99
C ILE A 86 3.32 -2.35 2.19
N SER A 87 1.99 -2.26 2.34
CA SER A 87 1.28 -2.95 3.41
C SER A 87 -0.14 -3.32 3.02
N TYR A 88 -0.60 -4.44 3.55
CA TYR A 88 -1.97 -4.95 3.55
C TYR A 88 -2.29 -5.34 4.98
N VAL A 89 -3.15 -4.57 5.65
CA VAL A 89 -3.39 -4.65 7.09
C VAL A 89 -4.87 -4.87 7.36
N ASN A 90 -5.22 -5.94 8.08
CA ASN A 90 -6.54 -6.04 8.69
C ASN A 90 -6.58 -5.08 9.90
N SER A 91 -7.16 -3.89 9.73
CA SER A 91 -7.22 -2.84 10.75
C SER A 91 -8.44 -2.91 11.65
N LYS A 92 -9.47 -3.68 11.25
CA LYS A 92 -10.64 -4.00 12.06
C LYS A 92 -11.05 -5.44 11.80
N TYR A 93 -11.38 -6.12 12.87
CA TYR A 93 -11.94 -7.47 12.86
C TYR A 93 -13.06 -7.55 13.90
N ASP A 94 -14.26 -7.88 13.47
CA ASP A 94 -15.47 -7.92 14.30
C ASP A 94 -16.20 -9.24 14.05
N SER A 95 -15.90 -10.25 14.86
CA SER A 95 -16.42 -11.60 14.74
C SER A 95 -16.36 -12.33 16.06
N THR A 96 -17.25 -13.32 16.24
CA THR A 96 -17.16 -14.30 17.32
C THR A 96 -16.17 -15.42 17.03
N ASP A 97 -15.82 -15.63 15.76
CA ASP A 97 -14.70 -16.49 15.35
C ASP A 97 -13.38 -15.73 15.48
N PRO A 98 -12.31 -16.33 16.01
CA PRO A 98 -11.05 -15.64 16.19
C PRO A 98 -10.29 -15.38 14.90
N GLN A 99 -10.65 -16.01 13.76
CA GLN A 99 -9.90 -15.89 12.51
C GLN A 99 -10.78 -15.94 11.25
N GLY A 100 -10.34 -15.17 10.23
CA GLY A 100 -10.74 -15.31 8.85
C GLY A 100 -9.54 -15.68 7.97
N PHE A 101 -9.76 -15.83 6.68
CA PHE A 101 -8.75 -16.17 5.69
C PHE A 101 -8.68 -15.10 4.61
N THR A 102 -7.47 -14.76 4.16
CA THR A 102 -7.22 -13.93 2.99
C THR A 102 -6.07 -14.47 2.18
N GLY A 103 -6.20 -14.44 0.86
CA GLY A 103 -5.14 -14.86 -0.07
C GLY A 103 -5.27 -14.14 -1.38
N PHE A 104 -4.23 -14.15 -2.22
CA PHE A 104 -4.28 -13.49 -3.51
C PHE A 104 -3.58 -14.25 -4.62
N GLN A 105 -3.97 -13.92 -5.85
CA GLN A 105 -3.34 -14.35 -7.10
C GLN A 105 -3.04 -13.11 -7.96
N PHE A 106 -2.04 -13.23 -8.84
CA PHE A 106 -1.77 -12.21 -9.86
C PHE A 106 -2.87 -12.21 -10.92
N GLY A 107 -3.27 -11.01 -11.36
CA GLY A 107 -4.28 -10.83 -12.40
C GLY A 107 -5.60 -10.26 -11.87
N SER A 108 -6.54 -10.02 -12.79
CA SER A 108 -7.84 -9.40 -12.52
C SER A 108 -8.97 -10.39 -12.22
N ALA A 109 -8.66 -11.67 -12.16
CA ALA A 109 -9.58 -12.75 -11.79
C ALA A 109 -8.78 -13.85 -11.09
N PHE A 110 -9.44 -14.60 -10.21
CA PHE A 110 -8.84 -15.77 -9.60
C PHE A 110 -9.21 -17.01 -10.41
N LEU A 111 -8.21 -17.62 -11.05
CA LEU A 111 -8.40 -18.72 -12.00
C LEU A 111 -8.17 -20.10 -11.37
N GLY A 112 -7.64 -20.14 -10.15
CA GLY A 112 -7.35 -21.37 -9.43
C GLY A 112 -8.54 -21.93 -8.66
N ASP A 113 -8.27 -22.99 -7.94
CA ASP A 113 -9.17 -23.55 -6.93
C ASP A 113 -8.82 -22.87 -5.58
N GLU A 114 -9.79 -22.21 -4.97
CA GLU A 114 -9.63 -21.48 -3.71
C GLU A 114 -9.35 -22.36 -2.50
N PHE A 115 -9.49 -23.66 -2.64
CA PHE A 115 -9.20 -24.64 -1.60
C PHE A 115 -7.81 -25.28 -1.75
N ILE A 116 -7.03 -24.84 -2.75
CA ILE A 116 -5.68 -25.36 -3.03
C ILE A 116 -4.65 -24.26 -2.86
N GLU A 117 -3.71 -24.44 -1.92
CA GLU A 117 -2.66 -23.47 -1.59
C GLU A 117 -1.83 -23.04 -2.82
N GLY A 118 -1.55 -23.98 -3.73
CA GLY A 118 -0.80 -23.72 -4.97
C GLY A 118 -1.51 -22.76 -5.96
N SER A 119 -2.78 -22.44 -5.72
CA SER A 119 -3.52 -21.42 -6.48
C SER A 119 -3.19 -20.00 -6.05
N TYR A 120 -2.58 -19.81 -4.89
CA TYR A 120 -2.26 -18.50 -4.35
C TYR A 120 -0.80 -18.09 -4.59
N ALA A 121 -0.57 -16.80 -4.76
CA ALA A 121 0.77 -16.23 -4.65
C ALA A 121 1.19 -16.10 -3.19
N GLY A 122 0.23 -15.85 -2.30
CA GLY A 122 0.40 -15.81 -0.86
C GLY A 122 -0.95 -15.78 -0.17
N TYR A 123 -1.00 -16.26 1.08
CA TYR A 123 -2.19 -16.21 1.92
C TYR A 123 -1.82 -16.03 3.39
N ALA A 124 -2.80 -15.62 4.20
CA ALA A 124 -2.66 -15.55 5.65
C ALA A 124 -4.04 -15.70 6.32
N HIS A 125 -4.05 -16.19 7.55
CA HIS A 125 -5.18 -15.99 8.43
C HIS A 125 -5.10 -14.60 9.06
N PHE A 126 -6.25 -13.96 9.25
CA PHE A 126 -6.36 -12.68 9.90
C PHE A 126 -7.40 -12.73 11.02
N GLY A 127 -7.27 -11.93 12.06
CA GLY A 127 -8.20 -11.86 13.17
C GLY A 127 -7.54 -11.70 14.54
N THR A 128 -8.32 -11.98 15.60
CA THR A 128 -7.89 -11.77 16.99
C THR A 128 -7.00 -12.89 17.53
N ALA A 129 -7.04 -14.07 16.91
CA ALA A 129 -6.16 -15.21 17.21
C ALA A 129 -5.96 -16.04 15.94
N ALA A 130 -5.27 -15.47 14.95
CA ALA A 130 -4.99 -16.14 13.69
C ALA A 130 -4.07 -17.35 13.93
N ASN A 131 -4.45 -18.50 13.41
CA ASN A 131 -3.63 -19.71 13.43
C ASN A 131 -2.64 -19.71 12.26
N ASN A 132 -1.48 -20.30 12.47
CA ASN A 132 -0.63 -20.77 11.38
C ASN A 132 -1.39 -21.85 10.59
N PRO A 133 -1.29 -21.91 9.23
CA PRO A 133 -1.92 -22.94 8.40
C PRO A 133 -1.66 -24.38 8.83
N ASP A 134 -0.56 -24.65 9.54
CA ASP A 134 -0.26 -25.96 10.13
C ASP A 134 -1.09 -26.30 11.40
N GLY A 135 -2.11 -25.47 11.71
CA GLY A 135 -2.98 -25.69 12.87
C GLY A 135 -2.36 -25.35 14.23
N ASN A 136 -1.12 -24.87 14.24
CA ASN A 136 -0.50 -24.33 15.45
C ASN A 136 -1.08 -22.95 15.75
N PRO A 137 -1.67 -22.72 16.93
CA PRO A 137 -2.19 -21.43 17.29
C PRO A 137 -1.03 -20.41 17.30
N VAL A 138 -1.03 -19.50 16.36
CA VAL A 138 -0.30 -18.25 16.54
C VAL A 138 -1.11 -17.51 17.60
N SER A 139 -0.65 -17.51 18.83
CA SER A 139 -1.35 -16.95 19.98
C SER A 139 -1.43 -15.42 19.96
N SER A 140 -1.22 -14.79 18.82
CA SER A 140 -1.19 -13.34 18.66
C SER A 140 -2.19 -12.88 17.60
N SER A 141 -2.90 -11.80 17.92
CA SER A 141 -3.74 -11.08 16.97
C SER A 141 -2.92 -10.59 15.78
N THR A 142 -3.49 -10.74 14.58
CA THR A 142 -2.96 -10.10 13.36
C THR A 142 -3.65 -8.77 13.05
N VAL A 143 -4.60 -8.34 13.88
CA VAL A 143 -5.24 -7.02 13.76
C VAL A 143 -4.19 -5.93 13.93
N GLY A 144 -4.07 -5.05 12.95
CA GLY A 144 -3.06 -4.00 12.89
C GLY A 144 -1.67 -4.47 12.37
N VAL A 145 -1.51 -5.75 12.05
CA VAL A 145 -0.27 -6.31 11.52
C VAL A 145 -0.28 -6.23 9.99
N ASN A 146 0.89 -5.91 9.38
CA ASN A 146 1.06 -6.02 7.94
C ASN A 146 1.14 -7.48 7.52
N LEU A 147 0.16 -7.96 6.76
CA LEU A 147 0.06 -9.34 6.34
C LEU A 147 0.99 -9.70 5.18
N LEU A 148 1.47 -8.74 4.36
CA LEU A 148 2.30 -9.06 3.18
C LEU A 148 3.55 -9.88 3.52
N PRO A 149 4.30 -9.58 4.60
CA PRO A 149 5.44 -10.43 4.98
C PRO A 149 5.03 -11.86 5.37
N LEU A 150 3.89 -12.01 6.07
CA LEU A 150 3.38 -13.33 6.46
C LEU A 150 2.94 -14.13 5.24
N MET A 151 2.23 -13.50 4.30
CA MET A 151 1.77 -14.11 3.05
C MET A 151 2.93 -14.54 2.15
N ALA A 152 4.10 -13.89 2.26
CA ALA A 152 5.30 -14.21 1.48
C ALA A 152 6.21 -15.24 2.14
N ASP A 153 6.00 -15.54 3.42
CA ASP A 153 6.82 -16.48 4.16
C ASP A 153 6.29 -17.91 3.95
N PRO A 154 7.07 -18.83 3.34
CA PRO A 154 6.63 -20.19 3.09
C PRO A 154 6.39 -21.01 4.39
N SER A 155 6.83 -20.54 5.54
CA SER A 155 6.49 -21.15 6.83
C SER A 155 5.09 -20.80 7.31
N PHE A 156 4.54 -19.65 6.85
CA PHE A 156 3.18 -19.20 7.15
C PHE A 156 2.20 -19.46 5.99
N ALA A 157 2.70 -19.50 4.76
CA ALA A 157 1.93 -19.75 3.55
C ALA A 157 2.57 -20.90 2.73
N PRO A 158 2.63 -22.13 3.27
CA PRO A 158 3.20 -23.25 2.55
C PRO A 158 2.40 -23.57 1.28
N GLY A 159 3.08 -24.13 0.28
CA GLY A 159 2.47 -24.57 -0.96
C GLY A 159 2.15 -23.47 -1.98
N THR A 160 2.26 -22.20 -1.62
CA THR A 160 1.99 -21.07 -2.52
C THR A 160 3.04 -20.93 -3.63
N THR A 161 2.70 -20.21 -4.72
CA THR A 161 3.65 -19.91 -5.79
C THR A 161 4.68 -18.85 -5.40
N GLY A 162 4.43 -18.13 -4.29
CA GLY A 162 5.33 -17.15 -3.72
C GLY A 162 5.31 -15.78 -4.40
N PHE A 163 5.75 -14.77 -3.66
CA PHE A 163 6.00 -13.41 -4.15
C PHE A 163 7.02 -12.72 -3.21
N THR A 164 7.48 -11.54 -3.62
CA THR A 164 8.38 -10.73 -2.78
C THR A 164 7.73 -9.39 -2.47
N PRO A 165 7.49 -9.03 -1.20
CA PRO A 165 7.02 -7.71 -0.84
C PRO A 165 8.07 -6.62 -1.13
N PRO A 166 7.66 -5.38 -1.46
CA PRO A 166 6.28 -4.92 -1.66
C PRO A 166 5.65 -5.41 -2.97
N LEU A 167 4.32 -5.41 -3.06
CA LEU A 167 3.65 -5.72 -4.33
C LEU A 167 3.86 -4.56 -5.32
N ALA A 168 4.39 -4.90 -6.49
CA ALA A 168 4.69 -3.94 -7.57
C ALA A 168 3.41 -3.41 -8.24
N ALA A 169 3.55 -2.45 -9.15
CA ALA A 169 2.47 -2.03 -10.04
C ALA A 169 1.89 -3.24 -10.80
N GLY A 170 0.57 -3.33 -10.84
CA GLY A 170 -0.13 -4.47 -11.46
C GLY A 170 -1.50 -4.68 -10.84
N THR A 171 -2.19 -5.72 -11.29
CA THR A 171 -3.50 -6.12 -10.76
C THR A 171 -3.38 -7.45 -10.04
N TYR A 172 -4.05 -7.56 -8.90
CA TYR A 172 -4.01 -8.69 -7.98
C TYR A 172 -5.43 -8.98 -7.50
N THR A 173 -5.87 -10.23 -7.58
CA THR A 173 -7.18 -10.62 -7.07
C THR A 173 -7.03 -11.24 -5.70
N PHE A 174 -7.71 -10.65 -4.72
CA PHE A 174 -7.75 -11.08 -3.32
C PHE A 174 -9.05 -11.78 -3.00
N LEU A 175 -8.97 -12.79 -2.17
CA LEU A 175 -10.06 -13.41 -1.43
C LEU A 175 -10.02 -12.90 0.01
N ILE A 176 -11.21 -12.58 0.53
CA ILE A 176 -11.48 -12.39 1.97
C ILE A 176 -12.59 -13.40 2.31
N GLN A 177 -12.36 -14.24 3.32
CA GLN A 177 -13.25 -15.37 3.58
C GLN A 177 -13.45 -15.61 5.07
N GLN A 178 -14.68 -16.03 5.42
CA GLN A 178 -14.99 -16.66 6.69
C GLN A 178 -15.40 -18.11 6.45
N GLY A 179 -14.64 -19.06 7.05
CA GLY A 179 -14.90 -20.49 6.89
C GLY A 179 -15.94 -21.06 7.85
N ASN A 180 -16.16 -20.40 9.01
CA ASN A 180 -17.12 -20.84 10.01
C ASN A 180 -18.47 -20.11 9.85
N PRO A 181 -19.60 -20.70 10.32
CA PRO A 181 -20.93 -20.16 10.13
C PRO A 181 -21.20 -18.95 11.07
N VAL A 182 -20.43 -17.90 10.90
CA VAL A 182 -20.53 -16.63 11.65
C VAL A 182 -20.34 -15.45 10.71
N THR A 183 -20.93 -14.32 11.05
CA THR A 183 -20.66 -13.06 10.35
C THR A 183 -19.37 -12.41 10.89
N THR A 184 -18.54 -11.97 9.97
CA THR A 184 -17.26 -11.29 10.27
C THR A 184 -17.24 -9.95 9.55
N GLY A 185 -17.27 -8.88 10.33
CA GLY A 185 -16.97 -7.53 9.85
C GLY A 185 -15.47 -7.31 9.77
N TYR A 186 -14.99 -6.71 8.68
CA TYR A 186 -13.58 -6.45 8.49
C TYR A 186 -13.31 -5.05 7.92
N GLN A 187 -12.08 -4.59 8.10
CA GLN A 187 -11.50 -3.48 7.35
C GLN A 187 -10.07 -3.85 6.96
N PHE A 188 -9.78 -3.74 5.68
CA PHE A 188 -8.42 -3.85 5.18
C PHE A 188 -7.90 -2.48 4.74
N ASP A 189 -6.71 -2.14 5.22
CA ASP A 189 -6.00 -0.92 4.90
C ASP A 189 -4.76 -1.26 4.06
N MET A 190 -4.66 -0.66 2.86
CA MET A 190 -3.56 -0.81 1.92
C MET A 190 -2.79 0.51 1.79
N ASN A 191 -1.47 0.48 2.02
CA ASN A 191 -0.63 1.66 1.85
C ASN A 191 0.15 1.58 0.53
N VAL A 192 -0.07 2.55 -0.34
CA VAL A 192 0.54 2.66 -1.67
C VAL A 192 1.51 3.83 -1.71
N ARG A 193 2.76 3.56 -2.11
CA ARG A 193 3.82 4.57 -2.20
C ARG A 193 4.44 4.60 -3.58
N ALA A 194 4.90 5.80 -3.98
CA ALA A 194 5.71 5.94 -5.18
C ALA A 194 7.03 5.17 -5.05
N VAL A 195 7.42 4.49 -6.12
CA VAL A 195 8.78 3.95 -6.24
C VAL A 195 9.72 5.13 -6.49
N PRO A 196 10.76 5.34 -5.67
CA PRO A 196 11.74 6.39 -5.94
C PRO A 196 12.38 6.15 -7.30
N GLU A 197 12.22 7.09 -8.22
CA GLU A 197 12.94 7.03 -9.49
C GLU A 197 14.43 7.21 -9.22
N SER A 198 15.22 6.20 -9.57
CA SER A 198 16.69 6.25 -9.44
C SER A 198 17.35 7.38 -10.23
N GLY A 199 16.63 8.00 -11.18
CA GLY A 199 17.09 9.17 -11.94
C GLY A 199 16.93 10.51 -11.24
N SER A 200 15.99 10.68 -10.32
CA SER A 200 15.71 11.96 -9.66
C SER A 200 16.86 12.42 -8.77
N SER A 201 17.58 11.50 -8.13
CA SER A 201 18.74 11.81 -7.28
C SER A 201 19.93 12.32 -8.09
N LEU A 202 20.15 11.79 -9.31
CA LEU A 202 21.22 12.26 -10.21
C LEU A 202 20.92 13.64 -10.78
N CYS A 203 19.66 13.95 -11.10
CA CYS A 203 19.26 15.29 -11.55
C CYS A 203 19.43 16.35 -10.44
N LEU A 204 19.06 16.03 -9.20
CA LEU A 204 19.25 16.92 -8.05
C LEU A 204 20.72 17.15 -7.75
N LEU A 205 21.57 16.11 -7.80
CA LEU A 205 23.04 16.24 -7.67
C LEU A 205 23.64 17.05 -8.82
N GLY A 206 23.18 16.84 -10.04
CA GLY A 206 23.63 17.59 -11.22
C GLY A 206 23.28 19.07 -11.13
N MET A 207 22.04 19.42 -10.75
CA MET A 207 21.63 20.82 -10.57
C MET A 207 22.32 21.49 -9.38
N GLY A 208 22.52 20.78 -8.28
CA GLY A 208 23.29 21.27 -7.12
C GLY A 208 24.75 21.54 -7.48
N GLY A 209 25.39 20.66 -8.22
CA GLY A 209 26.75 20.81 -8.72
C GLY A 209 26.91 22.01 -9.65
N LEU A 210 25.98 22.22 -10.57
CA LEU A 210 25.98 23.37 -11.48
C LEU A 210 25.77 24.69 -10.74
N ALA A 211 24.92 24.73 -9.73
CA ALA A 211 24.69 25.90 -8.89
C ALA A 211 25.96 26.30 -8.11
N ILE A 212 26.67 25.33 -7.55
CA ILE A 212 27.93 25.55 -6.84
C ILE A 212 29.04 26.07 -7.78
N LEU A 213 29.12 25.51 -8.99
CA LEU A 213 30.06 25.96 -10.02
C LEU A 213 29.77 27.40 -10.49
N ALA A 214 28.49 27.75 -10.64
CA ALA A 214 28.06 29.10 -11.00
C ALA A 214 28.39 30.13 -9.88
N LEU A 215 28.19 29.74 -8.61
CA LEU A 215 28.54 30.55 -7.46
C LEU A 215 30.08 30.79 -7.39
N ARG A 216 30.90 29.77 -7.57
CA ARG A 216 32.35 29.87 -7.58
C ARG A 216 32.85 30.81 -8.68
N ARG A 217 32.29 30.74 -9.88
CA ARG A 217 32.63 31.65 -10.98
C ARG A 217 32.28 33.10 -10.66
N ARG A 218 31.16 33.38 -10.02
CA ARG A 218 30.76 34.73 -9.59
C ARG A 218 31.68 35.30 -8.51
N LEU A 219 32.04 34.51 -7.53
CA LEU A 219 32.93 34.94 -6.45
C LEU A 219 34.35 35.21 -6.97
N GLY A 220 34.89 34.39 -7.86
CA GLY A 220 36.20 34.59 -8.48
C GLY A 220 36.27 35.82 -9.41
N TYR A 221 35.11 36.22 -9.99
CA TYR A 221 35.03 37.46 -10.79
C TYR A 221 35.05 38.73 -9.89
N LEU A 222 34.45 38.68 -8.72
CA LEU A 222 34.42 39.79 -7.76
C LEU A 222 35.82 40.05 -7.14
N ASP A 223 36.58 39.00 -6.86
CA ASP A 223 37.93 39.10 -6.29
C ASP A 223 38.95 39.75 -7.27
N ARG A 224 38.74 39.60 -8.58
CA ARG A 224 39.57 40.25 -9.62
C ARG A 224 39.27 41.74 -9.84
N ARG A 225 38.14 42.27 -9.33
CA ARG A 225 37.79 43.69 -9.45
C ARG A 225 38.23 44.52 -8.27
N ILE A 226 38.74 43.91 -7.22
CA ILE A 226 39.15 44.56 -5.97
C ILE A 226 40.71 44.72 -5.91
N ARG A 227 41.42 44.09 -6.86
CA ARG A 227 42.85 44.30 -7.07
C ARG A 227 43.07 45.22 -8.27
#